data_26cf6f96aa1646aca98ae6f3b6efcd35
#
_entry.id   26cf6f96aa1646aca98ae6f3b6efcd35
#
_cell.length_a   1.000
_cell.length_b   1.000
_cell.length_c   1.000
_cell.angle_alpha   90.00
_cell.angle_beta   90.00
_cell.angle_gamma   90.00
#
_symmetry.space_group_name_H-M   'P 1'
#
loop_
_entity.id
_entity.type
_entity.pdbx_description
1 polymer ?
#
loop_
_entity_poly.entity_id
_entity_poly.type
_entity_poly.pdbx_seq_one_letter_code
_entity_poly.pdbx_strand_id
1 'polypeptide(L)'
;MTTRLKTLRHEKRRHDTWLTVQIARNKDRPRTRDYIALLFEGFEELKGDRLKSDDSAIVGGLGWFEGRAVVIIGHQKGKTLNEQLENNFGQARPEGYRKAQRLFALAERHRLPVLTFVDTPGAYPGIAAEEGGQARAIAESMRRMAKLTVPVIATIIGEGGSGGALALAVADRVLMQENATYSVISPEGCAAILWRDAAFAPQAAEALRPTASQLLEVGAIERVIKEPRGGAQNSPEHAADELQVALRETLVELDQIEPAVRRAQRRERFRKLGEFSEGSVVATVASALPSLGM
;
A
#
# COMPACT_ATOMS: atom_id res chain seq x y z
N MET A 1 8.78 8.45 -39.38
CA MET A 1 9.56 7.64 -38.43
C MET A 1 9.22 7.90 -36.95
N THR A 2 8.82 9.13 -36.57
CA THR A 2 8.55 9.56 -35.19
C THR A 2 7.26 8.98 -34.59
N THR A 3 6.15 8.84 -35.35
CA THR A 3 4.84 8.37 -34.86
C THR A 3 4.90 6.87 -34.49
N ARG A 4 5.49 6.04 -35.36
CA ARG A 4 5.61 4.59 -35.14
C ARG A 4 6.46 4.24 -33.91
N LEU A 5 7.54 5.01 -33.64
CA LEU A 5 8.37 4.85 -32.45
C LEU A 5 7.64 5.26 -31.16
N LYS A 6 6.79 6.30 -31.23
CA LYS A 6 5.93 6.70 -30.10
C LYS A 6 4.89 5.62 -29.78
N THR A 7 4.25 5.06 -30.81
CA THR A 7 3.27 3.97 -30.66
C THR A 7 3.91 2.72 -30.05
N LEU A 8 5.06 2.27 -30.56
CA LEU A 8 5.79 1.11 -30.00
C LEU A 8 6.25 1.32 -28.56
N ARG A 9 6.69 2.53 -28.21
CA ARG A 9 7.04 2.86 -26.81
C ARG A 9 5.82 2.86 -25.91
N HIS A 10 4.67 3.33 -26.42
CA HIS A 10 3.43 3.34 -25.67
C HIS A 10 2.88 1.92 -25.45
N GLU A 11 2.89 1.07 -26.47
CA GLU A 11 2.53 -0.34 -26.36
C GLU A 11 3.44 -1.11 -25.41
N LYS A 12 4.76 -0.88 -25.45
CA LYS A 12 5.72 -1.49 -24.52
C LYS A 12 5.45 -1.05 -23.08
N ARG A 13 5.17 0.23 -22.82
CA ARG A 13 4.83 0.73 -21.48
C ARG A 13 3.54 0.10 -20.94
N ARG A 14 2.50 -0.04 -21.77
CA ARG A 14 1.25 -0.71 -21.39
C ARG A 14 1.51 -2.15 -20.96
N HIS A 15 2.31 -2.86 -21.72
CA HIS A 15 2.67 -4.25 -21.39
C HIS A 15 3.43 -4.33 -20.07
N ASP A 16 4.39 -3.45 -19.85
CA ASP A 16 5.20 -3.41 -18.64
C ASP A 16 4.36 -3.05 -17.39
N THR A 17 3.45 -2.06 -17.48
CA THR A 17 2.59 -1.66 -16.35
C THR A 17 1.59 -2.76 -15.99
N TRP A 18 0.94 -3.36 -17.00
CA TRP A 18 -0.01 -4.45 -16.79
C TRP A 18 0.66 -5.71 -16.23
N LEU A 19 1.85 -6.04 -16.71
CA LEU A 19 2.66 -7.13 -16.18
C LEU A 19 2.98 -6.90 -14.69
N THR A 20 3.34 -5.68 -14.30
CA THR A 20 3.58 -5.32 -12.90
C THR A 20 2.33 -5.55 -12.04
N VAL A 21 1.14 -5.18 -12.52
CA VAL A 21 -0.13 -5.47 -11.84
C VAL A 21 -0.33 -6.97 -11.63
N GLN A 22 -0.02 -7.79 -12.63
CA GLN A 22 -0.13 -9.24 -12.54
C GLN A 22 0.89 -9.84 -11.56
N ILE A 23 2.13 -9.33 -11.55
CA ILE A 23 3.17 -9.77 -10.60
C ILE A 23 2.78 -9.39 -9.17
N ALA A 24 2.25 -8.18 -8.92
CA ALA A 24 1.76 -7.76 -7.61
C ALA A 24 0.69 -8.72 -7.04
N ARG A 25 -0.12 -9.31 -7.92
CA ARG A 25 -1.20 -10.24 -7.60
C ARG A 25 -0.79 -11.71 -7.55
N ASN A 26 0.45 -12.02 -7.91
CA ASN A 26 0.90 -13.41 -7.95
C ASN A 26 0.60 -14.11 -6.61
N LYS A 27 -0.02 -15.31 -6.68
CA LYS A 27 -0.44 -16.07 -5.50
C LYS A 27 0.73 -16.50 -4.60
N ASP A 28 1.88 -16.72 -5.20
CA ASP A 28 3.10 -17.19 -4.51
C ASP A 28 3.97 -16.02 -3.99
N ARG A 29 3.54 -14.77 -4.23
CA ARG A 29 4.21 -13.59 -3.71
C ARG A 29 4.20 -13.59 -2.18
N PRO A 30 5.32 -13.28 -1.49
CA PRO A 30 5.37 -13.22 -0.04
C PRO A 30 4.31 -12.24 0.51
N ARG A 31 3.60 -12.67 1.54
CA ARG A 31 2.59 -11.88 2.25
C ARG A 31 3.15 -11.37 3.57
N THR A 32 2.36 -10.59 4.29
CA THR A 32 2.80 -10.00 5.57
C THR A 32 3.34 -11.04 6.54
N ARG A 33 2.68 -12.20 6.69
CA ARG A 33 3.15 -13.27 7.59
C ARG A 33 4.47 -13.88 7.14
N ASP A 34 4.73 -13.95 5.84
CA ASP A 34 6.02 -14.44 5.32
C ASP A 34 7.14 -13.46 5.68
N TYR A 35 6.93 -12.15 5.47
CA TYR A 35 7.90 -11.14 5.89
C TYR A 35 8.07 -11.06 7.41
N ILE A 36 7.00 -11.29 8.19
CA ILE A 36 7.12 -11.38 9.65
C ILE A 36 8.06 -12.52 10.03
N ALA A 37 7.89 -13.70 9.43
CA ALA A 37 8.73 -14.87 9.73
C ALA A 37 10.20 -14.70 9.29
N LEU A 38 10.45 -13.95 8.21
CA LEU A 38 11.80 -13.73 7.66
C LEU A 38 12.56 -12.59 8.33
N LEU A 39 11.87 -11.56 8.83
CA LEU A 39 12.48 -10.30 9.26
C LEU A 39 12.44 -10.04 10.76
N PHE A 40 11.55 -10.71 11.50
CA PHE A 40 11.30 -10.37 12.90
C PHE A 40 11.45 -11.59 13.81
N GLU A 41 12.01 -11.36 14.97
CA GLU A 41 12.12 -12.34 16.03
C GLU A 41 11.01 -12.14 17.07
N GLY A 42 10.57 -13.22 17.71
CA GLY A 42 9.65 -13.18 18.85
C GLY A 42 8.33 -12.45 18.56
N PHE A 43 7.76 -12.64 17.36
CA PHE A 43 6.50 -11.98 16.99
C PHE A 43 5.34 -12.53 17.81
N GLU A 44 4.70 -11.65 18.58
CA GLU A 44 3.50 -11.92 19.38
C GLU A 44 2.29 -11.21 18.75
N GLU A 45 1.38 -11.99 18.17
CA GLU A 45 0.18 -11.46 17.51
C GLU A 45 -0.86 -10.97 18.54
N LEU A 46 -1.33 -9.75 18.38
CA LEU A 46 -2.32 -9.12 19.24
C LEU A 46 -3.67 -8.99 18.54
N LYS A 47 -4.48 -10.02 18.60
CA LYS A 47 -5.79 -10.13 17.95
C LYS A 47 -6.88 -9.24 18.57
N GLY A 48 -7.92 -8.95 17.77
CA GLY A 48 -9.15 -8.30 18.17
C GLY A 48 -9.10 -6.78 18.28
N ASP A 49 -10.24 -6.16 18.04
CA ASP A 49 -10.41 -4.69 18.06
C ASP A 49 -10.79 -4.16 19.47
N ARG A 50 -11.05 -5.04 20.42
CA ARG A 50 -11.54 -4.75 21.79
C ARG A 50 -12.94 -4.08 21.80
N LEU A 51 -13.68 -4.19 20.71
CA LEU A 51 -15.02 -3.62 20.60
C LEU A 51 -16.06 -4.65 20.13
N LYS A 52 -15.73 -5.43 19.06
CA LYS A 52 -16.66 -6.38 18.46
C LYS A 52 -16.00 -7.74 18.20
N SER A 53 -14.94 -7.79 17.40
CA SER A 53 -14.32 -9.06 17.00
C SER A 53 -12.89 -8.88 16.51
N ASP A 54 -12.30 -9.98 16.00
CA ASP A 54 -11.06 -9.93 15.23
C ASP A 54 -11.37 -9.89 13.72
N ASP A 55 -10.38 -9.47 12.94
CA ASP A 55 -10.38 -9.55 11.48
C ASP A 55 -9.01 -10.07 11.01
N SER A 56 -9.01 -11.27 10.43
CA SER A 56 -7.81 -11.94 9.95
C SER A 56 -7.16 -11.26 8.75
N ALA A 57 -7.89 -10.39 8.03
CA ALA A 57 -7.35 -9.58 6.94
C ALA A 57 -6.29 -8.55 7.41
N ILE A 58 -6.23 -8.25 8.70
CA ILE A 58 -5.14 -7.50 9.34
C ILE A 58 -4.44 -8.39 10.35
N VAL A 59 -3.14 -8.61 10.18
CA VAL A 59 -2.26 -9.18 11.19
C VAL A 59 -1.50 -8.05 11.87
N GLY A 60 -1.27 -8.16 13.18
CA GLY A 60 -0.47 -7.16 13.88
C GLY A 60 -0.12 -7.56 15.29
N GLY A 61 1.00 -7.04 15.78
CA GLY A 61 1.55 -7.40 17.07
C GLY A 61 2.86 -6.70 17.38
N LEU A 62 3.59 -7.30 18.30
CA LEU A 62 4.93 -6.88 18.72
C LEU A 62 5.97 -7.87 18.21
N GLY A 63 7.16 -7.41 17.92
CA GLY A 63 8.29 -8.24 17.52
C GLY A 63 9.59 -7.47 17.62
N TRP A 64 10.69 -8.17 17.36
CA TRP A 64 12.02 -7.58 17.37
C TRP A 64 12.55 -7.49 15.95
N PHE A 65 12.93 -6.30 15.54
CA PHE A 65 13.62 -6.02 14.28
C PHE A 65 15.06 -5.65 14.60
N GLU A 66 16.01 -6.54 14.31
CA GLU A 66 17.45 -6.34 14.58
C GLU A 66 17.73 -5.89 16.03
N GLY A 67 17.15 -6.60 17.00
CA GLY A 67 17.32 -6.32 18.43
C GLY A 67 16.50 -5.12 18.95
N ARG A 68 15.68 -4.49 18.12
CA ARG A 68 14.81 -3.37 18.50
C ARG A 68 13.34 -3.80 18.53
N ALA A 69 12.67 -3.54 19.63
CA ALA A 69 11.22 -3.78 19.73
C ALA A 69 10.45 -2.83 18.78
N VAL A 70 9.51 -3.38 18.01
CA VAL A 70 8.69 -2.65 17.06
C VAL A 70 7.24 -3.14 17.09
N VAL A 71 6.32 -2.30 16.65
CA VAL A 71 4.94 -2.69 16.33
C VAL A 71 4.83 -2.98 14.84
N ILE A 72 4.33 -4.16 14.51
CA ILE A 72 4.17 -4.66 13.14
C ILE A 72 2.69 -4.77 12.85
N ILE A 73 2.23 -4.25 11.71
CA ILE A 73 0.84 -4.33 11.27
C ILE A 73 0.82 -4.51 9.76
N GLY A 74 -0.02 -5.41 9.24
CA GLY A 74 -0.11 -5.53 7.78
C GLY A 74 -1.36 -6.24 7.30
N HIS A 75 -1.66 -6.04 6.02
CA HIS A 75 -2.72 -6.78 5.36
C HIS A 75 -2.28 -8.21 5.08
N GLN A 76 -3.17 -9.16 5.27
CA GLN A 76 -2.96 -10.57 4.99
C GLN A 76 -3.98 -11.06 3.98
N LYS A 77 -3.51 -11.50 2.80
CA LYS A 77 -4.37 -12.05 1.75
C LYS A 77 -4.57 -13.57 1.87
N GLY A 78 -3.54 -14.30 2.30
CA GLY A 78 -3.45 -15.74 2.18
C GLY A 78 -2.94 -16.20 0.80
N LYS A 79 -2.46 -17.45 0.72
CA LYS A 79 -1.92 -18.08 -0.50
C LYS A 79 -2.89 -19.12 -1.09
N THR A 80 -3.48 -19.94 -0.23
CA THR A 80 -4.51 -20.90 -0.63
C THR A 80 -5.88 -20.25 -0.70
N LEU A 81 -6.82 -20.85 -1.45
CA LEU A 81 -8.19 -20.33 -1.53
C LEU A 81 -8.86 -20.24 -0.14
N ASN A 82 -8.64 -21.24 0.72
CA ASN A 82 -9.20 -21.25 2.06
C ASN A 82 -8.65 -20.08 2.89
N GLU A 83 -7.33 -19.87 2.88
CA GLU A 83 -6.71 -18.72 3.54
C GLU A 83 -7.22 -17.39 2.98
N GLN A 84 -7.40 -17.30 1.66
CA GLN A 84 -7.93 -16.09 1.02
C GLN A 84 -9.35 -15.79 1.47
N LEU A 85 -10.21 -16.79 1.54
CA LEU A 85 -11.58 -16.65 2.04
C LEU A 85 -11.59 -16.24 3.53
N GLU A 86 -10.76 -16.88 4.36
CA GLU A 86 -10.61 -16.55 5.77
C GLU A 86 -10.13 -15.10 5.98
N ASN A 87 -9.22 -14.64 5.15
CA ASN A 87 -8.64 -13.30 5.21
C ASN A 87 -9.39 -12.27 4.32
N ASN A 88 -10.59 -12.56 3.86
CA ASN A 88 -11.38 -11.72 2.94
C ASN A 88 -10.53 -11.18 1.76
N PHE A 89 -9.61 -11.99 1.20
CA PHE A 89 -8.69 -11.59 0.12
C PHE A 89 -7.83 -10.36 0.48
N GLY A 90 -7.52 -10.15 1.75
CA GLY A 90 -6.81 -8.97 2.24
C GLY A 90 -7.68 -7.71 2.35
N GLN A 91 -8.99 -7.84 2.16
CA GLN A 91 -9.94 -6.74 2.28
C GLN A 91 -10.40 -6.63 3.74
N ALA A 92 -9.80 -5.72 4.48
CA ALA A 92 -10.11 -5.56 5.90
C ALA A 92 -11.50 -4.95 6.13
N ARG A 93 -12.15 -5.45 7.18
CA ARG A 93 -13.39 -4.93 7.76
C ARG A 93 -13.09 -3.84 8.79
N PRO A 94 -14.09 -3.13 9.32
CA PRO A 94 -13.89 -2.10 10.35
C PRO A 94 -13.10 -2.60 11.56
N GLU A 95 -13.29 -3.87 11.94
CA GLU A 95 -12.62 -4.52 13.06
C GLU A 95 -11.09 -4.57 12.84
N GLY A 96 -10.64 -4.87 11.62
CA GLY A 96 -9.21 -4.88 11.27
C GLY A 96 -8.58 -3.51 11.42
N TYR A 97 -9.22 -2.46 10.93
CA TYR A 97 -8.72 -1.08 11.08
C TYR A 97 -8.75 -0.63 12.54
N ARG A 98 -9.77 -0.99 13.33
CA ARG A 98 -9.80 -0.71 14.77
C ARG A 98 -8.72 -1.47 15.53
N LYS A 99 -8.40 -2.72 15.15
CA LYS A 99 -7.24 -3.45 15.67
C LYS A 99 -5.94 -2.68 15.39
N ALA A 100 -5.74 -2.22 14.16
CA ALA A 100 -4.57 -1.39 13.82
C ALA A 100 -4.51 -0.12 14.68
N GLN A 101 -5.63 0.58 14.88
CA GLN A 101 -5.69 1.78 15.74
C GLN A 101 -5.28 1.50 17.19
N ARG A 102 -5.64 0.34 17.72
CA ARG A 102 -5.22 -0.10 19.04
C ARG A 102 -3.72 -0.32 19.13
N LEU A 103 -3.14 -0.91 18.08
CA LEU A 103 -1.70 -1.12 17.98
C LEU A 103 -0.92 0.19 17.80
N PHE A 104 -1.47 1.16 17.05
CA PHE A 104 -0.91 2.52 16.99
C PHE A 104 -0.87 3.18 18.38
N ALA A 105 -1.94 3.05 19.17
CA ALA A 105 -1.99 3.59 20.51
C ALA A 105 -0.98 2.90 21.45
N LEU A 106 -0.74 1.60 21.28
CA LEU A 106 0.28 0.84 22.00
C LEU A 106 1.69 1.31 21.63
N ALA A 107 1.96 1.48 20.33
CA ALA A 107 3.23 2.00 19.81
C ALA A 107 3.55 3.38 20.41
N GLU A 108 2.59 4.29 20.38
CA GLU A 108 2.74 5.64 20.94
C GLU A 108 3.04 5.62 22.44
N ARG A 109 2.29 4.82 23.20
CA ARG A 109 2.46 4.69 24.65
C ARG A 109 3.86 4.18 25.03
N HIS A 110 4.37 3.19 24.29
CA HIS A 110 5.64 2.54 24.59
C HIS A 110 6.81 3.10 23.76
N ARG A 111 6.58 4.13 22.95
CA ARG A 111 7.58 4.76 22.09
C ARG A 111 8.24 3.79 21.13
N LEU A 112 7.45 2.85 20.58
CA LEU A 112 7.91 1.85 19.63
C LEU A 112 7.70 2.34 18.19
N PRO A 113 8.65 2.12 17.28
CA PRO A 113 8.42 2.34 15.86
C PRO A 113 7.27 1.49 15.34
N VAL A 114 6.57 1.98 14.33
CA VAL A 114 5.50 1.26 13.64
C VAL A 114 5.96 0.93 12.23
N LEU A 115 5.94 -0.35 11.88
CA LEU A 115 6.21 -0.87 10.55
C LEU A 115 4.91 -1.44 9.99
N THR A 116 4.43 -0.88 8.88
CA THR A 116 3.20 -1.36 8.25
C THR A 116 3.48 -2.00 6.89
N PHE A 117 2.81 -3.11 6.59
CA PHE A 117 2.87 -3.83 5.32
C PHE A 117 1.52 -3.77 4.62
N VAL A 118 1.50 -3.21 3.42
CA VAL A 118 0.27 -2.99 2.66
C VAL A 118 0.18 -3.99 1.52
N ASP A 119 -0.85 -4.84 1.56
CA ASP A 119 -1.20 -5.76 0.49
C ASP A 119 -2.71 -6.01 0.48
N THR A 120 -3.46 -5.10 -0.12
CA THR A 120 -4.92 -5.15 -0.21
C THR A 120 -5.41 -4.60 -1.55
N PRO A 121 -6.42 -5.21 -2.19
CA PRO A 121 -7.11 -4.62 -3.34
C PRO A 121 -8.02 -3.45 -2.93
N GLY A 122 -8.29 -3.29 -1.63
CA GLY A 122 -9.16 -2.26 -1.04
C GLY A 122 -9.79 -2.71 0.26
N ALA A 123 -10.58 -1.86 0.88
CA ALA A 123 -11.37 -2.21 2.05
C ALA A 123 -12.55 -3.13 1.67
N TYR A 124 -13.03 -3.96 2.59
CA TYR A 124 -14.16 -4.84 2.35
C TYR A 124 -15.44 -4.02 2.03
N PRO A 125 -16.09 -4.26 0.87
CA PRO A 125 -17.18 -3.41 0.38
C PRO A 125 -18.58 -3.90 0.78
N GLY A 126 -18.69 -4.90 1.66
CA GLY A 126 -19.98 -5.51 2.01
C GLY A 126 -20.84 -4.64 2.95
N ILE A 127 -22.17 -4.83 2.91
CA ILE A 127 -23.15 -4.09 3.74
C ILE A 127 -22.79 -4.14 5.22
N ALA A 128 -22.38 -5.31 5.75
CA ALA A 128 -21.98 -5.45 7.14
C ALA A 128 -20.75 -4.58 7.53
N ALA A 129 -19.89 -4.23 6.59
CA ALA A 129 -18.78 -3.31 6.83
C ALA A 129 -19.27 -1.85 6.82
N GLU A 130 -20.20 -1.49 5.95
CA GLU A 130 -20.83 -0.16 5.95
C GLU A 130 -21.54 0.09 7.28
N GLU A 131 -22.40 -0.83 7.73
CA GLU A 131 -23.09 -0.79 9.02
C GLU A 131 -22.09 -0.77 10.19
N GLY A 132 -20.94 -1.44 10.06
CA GLY A 132 -19.84 -1.46 11.02
C GLY A 132 -19.01 -0.17 11.05
N GLY A 133 -19.29 0.79 10.16
CA GLY A 133 -18.61 2.07 10.06
C GLY A 133 -17.26 2.01 9.33
N GLN A 134 -17.21 1.35 8.18
CA GLN A 134 -15.98 1.14 7.38
C GLN A 134 -15.23 2.45 7.08
N ALA A 135 -15.93 3.44 6.51
CA ALA A 135 -15.33 4.72 6.18
C ALA A 135 -14.77 5.44 7.42
N ARG A 136 -15.51 5.38 8.53
CA ARG A 136 -15.09 5.97 9.82
C ARG A 136 -13.83 5.26 10.36
N ALA A 137 -13.79 3.93 10.30
CA ALA A 137 -12.65 3.16 10.78
C ALA A 137 -11.37 3.47 9.97
N ILE A 138 -11.48 3.59 8.64
CA ILE A 138 -10.38 4.00 7.76
C ILE A 138 -9.91 5.42 8.10
N ALA A 139 -10.83 6.39 8.15
CA ALA A 139 -10.49 7.78 8.43
C ALA A 139 -9.82 7.95 9.81
N GLU A 140 -10.31 7.23 10.84
CA GLU A 140 -9.72 7.25 12.16
C GLU A 140 -8.31 6.61 12.20
N SER A 141 -8.05 5.55 11.42
CA SER A 141 -6.69 4.99 11.26
C SER A 141 -5.75 6.02 10.67
N MET A 142 -6.13 6.66 9.56
CA MET A 142 -5.34 7.73 8.93
C MET A 142 -5.07 8.88 9.91
N ARG A 143 -6.10 9.33 10.64
CA ARG A 143 -5.99 10.39 11.64
C ARG A 143 -5.02 10.03 12.76
N ARG A 144 -5.06 8.78 13.25
CA ARG A 144 -4.14 8.30 14.29
C ARG A 144 -2.71 8.21 13.78
N MET A 145 -2.47 7.62 12.61
CA MET A 145 -1.15 7.57 12.00
C MET A 145 -0.55 8.96 11.82
N ALA A 146 -1.33 9.94 11.34
CA ALA A 146 -0.88 11.33 11.17
C ALA A 146 -0.48 12.01 12.48
N LYS A 147 -0.94 11.51 13.64
CA LYS A 147 -0.65 12.07 14.97
C LYS A 147 0.48 11.38 15.72
N LEU A 148 0.91 10.19 15.30
CA LEU A 148 1.97 9.43 15.97
C LEU A 148 3.25 10.26 16.06
N THR A 149 3.92 10.20 17.21
CA THR A 149 5.23 10.84 17.44
C THR A 149 6.38 9.87 17.22
N VAL A 150 6.10 8.56 17.23
CA VAL A 150 7.06 7.50 16.91
C VAL A 150 7.35 7.42 15.41
N PRO A 151 8.50 6.84 14.99
CA PRO A 151 8.77 6.53 13.59
C PRO A 151 7.70 5.63 12.99
N VAL A 152 7.22 5.96 11.79
CA VAL A 152 6.24 5.17 11.04
C VAL A 152 6.74 4.94 9.63
N ILE A 153 6.93 3.68 9.26
CA ILE A 153 7.31 3.28 7.90
C ILE A 153 6.20 2.40 7.35
N ALA A 154 5.69 2.74 6.18
CA ALA A 154 4.76 1.91 5.44
C ALA A 154 5.46 1.30 4.22
N THR A 155 5.27 0.02 3.99
CA THR A 155 5.80 -0.68 2.81
C THR A 155 4.68 -1.29 2.01
N ILE A 156 4.57 -0.92 0.74
CA ILE A 156 3.64 -1.55 -0.20
C ILE A 156 4.34 -2.81 -0.73
N ILE A 157 3.85 -3.99 -0.32
CA ILE A 157 4.47 -5.29 -0.65
C ILE A 157 3.75 -6.07 -1.76
N GLY A 158 2.58 -5.61 -2.16
CA GLY A 158 1.75 -6.22 -3.21
C GLY A 158 0.81 -5.17 -3.79
N GLU A 159 -0.50 -5.32 -3.59
CA GLU A 159 -1.46 -4.31 -4.00
C GLU A 159 -1.69 -3.29 -2.88
N GLY A 160 -1.62 -2.00 -3.21
CA GLY A 160 -2.01 -0.89 -2.34
C GLY A 160 -3.29 -0.25 -2.84
N GLY A 161 -4.46 -0.84 -2.51
CA GLY A 161 -5.75 -0.41 -3.05
C GLY A 161 -6.48 0.61 -2.16
N SER A 162 -6.74 1.80 -2.73
CA SER A 162 -7.72 2.77 -2.24
C SER A 162 -7.57 3.14 -0.74
N GLY A 163 -8.69 3.42 -0.08
CA GLY A 163 -8.76 3.76 1.34
C GLY A 163 -8.27 2.64 2.26
N GLY A 164 -8.40 1.38 1.82
CA GLY A 164 -7.85 0.23 2.55
C GLY A 164 -6.35 0.33 2.75
N ALA A 165 -5.63 0.66 1.70
CA ALA A 165 -4.19 0.89 1.75
C ALA A 165 -3.85 2.15 2.57
N LEU A 166 -4.56 3.26 2.35
CA LEU A 166 -4.32 4.53 3.05
C LEU A 166 -4.47 4.40 4.58
N ALA A 167 -5.36 3.53 5.04
CA ALA A 167 -5.56 3.27 6.47
C ALA A 167 -4.29 2.78 7.19
N LEU A 168 -3.31 2.24 6.45
CA LEU A 168 -2.01 1.79 6.96
C LEU A 168 -0.80 2.49 6.30
N ALA A 169 -1.01 3.49 5.43
CA ALA A 169 0.06 4.11 4.64
C ALA A 169 0.31 5.60 4.95
N VAL A 170 -0.33 6.17 5.97
CA VAL A 170 -0.06 7.56 6.40
C VAL A 170 1.19 7.58 7.28
N ALA A 171 2.36 7.41 6.66
CA ALA A 171 3.66 7.18 7.30
C ALA A 171 4.65 8.34 7.09
N ASP A 172 5.77 8.34 7.84
CA ASP A 172 6.89 9.26 7.63
C ASP A 172 7.60 8.99 6.31
N ARG A 173 7.71 7.68 5.96
CA ARG A 173 8.23 7.20 4.69
C ARG A 173 7.32 6.08 4.19
N VAL A 174 6.98 6.14 2.92
CA VAL A 174 6.28 5.08 2.19
C VAL A 174 7.28 4.44 1.23
N LEU A 175 7.62 3.19 1.53
CA LEU A 175 8.47 2.36 0.70
C LEU A 175 7.58 1.48 -0.18
N MET A 176 8.10 1.04 -1.33
CA MET A 176 7.33 0.19 -2.21
C MET A 176 8.23 -0.81 -2.92
N GLN A 177 7.86 -2.07 -2.91
CA GLN A 177 8.55 -3.09 -3.68
C GLN A 177 8.39 -2.85 -5.19
N GLU A 178 9.41 -3.19 -5.97
CA GLU A 178 9.54 -2.84 -7.40
C GLU A 178 8.34 -3.28 -8.24
N ASN A 179 7.79 -4.47 -7.96
CA ASN A 179 6.63 -5.03 -8.67
C ASN A 179 5.32 -4.94 -7.84
N ALA A 180 5.26 -4.07 -6.85
CA ALA A 180 4.01 -3.73 -6.18
C ALA A 180 3.23 -2.68 -6.98
N THR A 181 1.97 -2.46 -6.62
CA THR A 181 1.10 -1.41 -7.19
C THR A 181 0.44 -0.60 -6.09
N TYR A 182 0.26 0.70 -6.31
CA TYR A 182 -0.44 1.57 -5.36
C TYR A 182 -1.35 2.53 -6.13
N SER A 183 -2.67 2.42 -5.93
CA SER A 183 -3.67 3.14 -6.73
C SER A 183 -4.96 3.36 -5.95
N VAL A 184 -5.69 4.40 -6.34
CA VAL A 184 -7.02 4.72 -5.80
C VAL A 184 -8.08 3.66 -6.15
N ILE A 185 -7.92 2.97 -7.28
CA ILE A 185 -8.87 1.98 -7.81
C ILE A 185 -8.12 0.90 -8.57
N SER A 186 -8.70 -0.30 -8.69
CA SER A 186 -8.14 -1.34 -9.58
C SER A 186 -8.25 -0.92 -11.05
N PRO A 187 -7.32 -1.38 -11.92
CA PRO A 187 -7.40 -1.12 -13.34
C PRO A 187 -8.73 -1.57 -13.98
N GLU A 188 -9.24 -2.72 -13.55
CA GLU A 188 -10.54 -3.25 -14.02
C GLU A 188 -11.70 -2.35 -13.59
N GLY A 189 -11.70 -1.88 -12.33
CA GLY A 189 -12.71 -0.94 -11.83
C GLY A 189 -12.67 0.39 -12.56
N CYS A 190 -11.48 0.93 -12.80
CA CYS A 190 -11.27 2.14 -13.59
C CYS A 190 -11.79 1.97 -15.03
N ALA A 191 -11.43 0.85 -15.67
CA ALA A 191 -11.89 0.53 -17.04
C ALA A 191 -13.42 0.40 -17.11
N ALA A 192 -14.03 -0.28 -16.16
CA ALA A 192 -15.48 -0.45 -16.10
C ALA A 192 -16.21 0.89 -15.95
N ILE A 193 -15.67 1.84 -15.18
CA ILE A 193 -16.26 3.16 -15.00
C ILE A 193 -16.09 4.02 -16.25
N LEU A 194 -14.87 4.08 -16.82
CA LEU A 194 -14.55 5.01 -17.90
C LEU A 194 -14.98 4.50 -19.27
N TRP A 195 -14.84 3.20 -19.52
CA TRP A 195 -15.11 2.58 -20.83
C TRP A 195 -16.24 1.55 -20.80
N ARG A 196 -16.86 1.30 -19.63
CA ARG A 196 -17.92 0.32 -19.42
C ARG A 196 -17.53 -1.12 -19.81
N ASP A 197 -16.22 -1.39 -19.85
CA ASP A 197 -15.67 -2.70 -20.18
C ASP A 197 -14.34 -2.93 -19.45
N ALA A 198 -14.29 -3.95 -18.60
CA ALA A 198 -13.11 -4.33 -17.85
C ALA A 198 -11.95 -4.86 -18.73
N ALA A 199 -12.21 -5.23 -19.99
CA ALA A 199 -11.19 -5.63 -20.95
C ALA A 199 -10.16 -4.52 -21.23
N PHE A 200 -10.52 -3.25 -20.99
CA PHE A 200 -9.60 -2.11 -21.07
C PHE A 200 -8.71 -1.92 -19.82
N ALA A 201 -8.65 -2.90 -18.90
CA ALA A 201 -7.81 -2.83 -17.70
C ALA A 201 -6.32 -2.52 -17.99
N PRO A 202 -5.66 -3.07 -19.05
CA PRO A 202 -4.28 -2.69 -19.38
C PRO A 202 -4.13 -1.20 -19.72
N GLN A 203 -5.07 -0.62 -20.41
CA GLN A 203 -5.09 0.81 -20.73
C GLN A 203 -5.33 1.67 -19.48
N ALA A 204 -6.26 1.21 -18.62
CA ALA A 204 -6.51 1.85 -17.33
C ALA A 204 -5.28 1.81 -16.42
N ALA A 205 -4.58 0.69 -16.36
CA ALA A 205 -3.35 0.54 -15.58
C ALA A 205 -2.28 1.57 -16.01
N GLU A 206 -2.10 1.75 -17.33
CA GLU A 206 -1.15 2.76 -17.83
C GLU A 206 -1.57 4.19 -17.46
N ALA A 207 -2.86 4.52 -17.57
CA ALA A 207 -3.39 5.83 -17.22
C ALA A 207 -3.30 6.13 -15.72
N LEU A 208 -3.54 5.13 -14.86
CA LEU A 208 -3.45 5.24 -13.40
C LEU A 208 -2.02 5.40 -12.88
N ARG A 209 -1.00 4.96 -13.63
CA ARG A 209 0.42 5.02 -13.25
C ARG A 209 0.69 4.44 -11.86
N PRO A 210 0.29 3.19 -11.56
CA PRO A 210 0.33 2.63 -10.21
C PRO A 210 1.66 1.98 -9.83
N THR A 211 2.67 1.99 -10.70
CA THR A 211 3.95 1.28 -10.46
C THR A 211 4.90 2.08 -9.57
N ALA A 212 5.80 1.38 -8.89
CA ALA A 212 6.73 1.97 -7.95
C ALA A 212 7.60 3.09 -8.58
N SER A 213 8.09 2.90 -9.80
CA SER A 213 8.89 3.92 -10.50
C SER A 213 8.08 5.19 -10.82
N GLN A 214 6.82 5.02 -11.25
CA GLN A 214 5.93 6.13 -11.57
C GLN A 214 5.52 6.92 -10.32
N LEU A 215 5.31 6.22 -9.19
CA LEU A 215 4.94 6.84 -7.92
C LEU A 215 6.12 7.53 -7.22
N LEU A 216 7.33 7.01 -7.40
CA LEU A 216 8.55 7.69 -6.97
C LEU A 216 8.74 9.02 -7.74
N GLU A 217 8.49 9.02 -9.04
CA GLU A 217 8.60 10.20 -9.92
C GLU A 217 7.68 11.34 -9.47
N VAL A 218 6.46 11.01 -8.99
CA VAL A 218 5.49 12.02 -8.52
C VAL A 218 5.56 12.28 -7.00
N GLY A 219 6.53 11.68 -6.30
CA GLY A 219 6.72 11.87 -4.86
C GLY A 219 5.66 11.22 -3.97
N ALA A 220 4.88 10.28 -4.51
CA ALA A 220 3.89 9.54 -3.73
C ALA A 220 4.53 8.49 -2.80
N ILE A 221 5.73 8.04 -3.13
CA ILE A 221 6.58 7.17 -2.30
C ILE A 221 7.99 7.74 -2.24
N GLU A 222 8.77 7.34 -1.22
CA GLU A 222 10.14 7.82 -1.02
C GLU A 222 11.21 6.85 -1.53
N ARG A 223 10.89 5.55 -1.63
CA ARG A 223 11.89 4.57 -2.04
C ARG A 223 11.27 3.38 -2.77
N VAL A 224 11.92 2.93 -3.83
CA VAL A 224 11.65 1.65 -4.47
C VAL A 224 12.60 0.60 -3.90
N ILE A 225 12.06 -0.52 -3.43
CA ILE A 225 12.81 -1.68 -2.94
C ILE A 225 12.94 -2.66 -4.08
N LYS A 226 14.16 -3.02 -4.43
CA LYS A 226 14.44 -3.96 -5.51
C LYS A 226 13.89 -5.35 -5.21
N GLU A 227 13.53 -6.06 -6.25
CA GLU A 227 13.06 -7.43 -6.17
C GLU A 227 13.93 -8.36 -7.03
N PRO A 228 13.95 -9.66 -6.72
CA PRO A 228 14.51 -10.67 -7.62
C PRO A 228 13.87 -10.57 -9.00
N ARG A 229 14.64 -10.94 -10.03
CA ARG A 229 14.14 -10.93 -11.41
C ARG A 229 12.82 -11.69 -11.53
N GLY A 230 11.79 -11.02 -12.03
CA GLY A 230 10.44 -11.58 -12.22
C GLY A 230 9.54 -11.49 -10.99
N GLY A 231 10.01 -10.90 -9.88
CA GLY A 231 9.20 -10.61 -8.69
C GLY A 231 9.64 -11.35 -7.43
N ALA A 232 9.15 -10.89 -6.28
CA ALA A 232 9.50 -11.39 -4.96
C ALA A 232 9.18 -12.89 -4.75
N GLN A 233 8.20 -13.44 -5.48
CA GLN A 233 7.85 -14.86 -5.43
C GLN A 233 8.98 -15.79 -5.90
N ASN A 234 9.93 -15.29 -6.68
CA ASN A 234 11.02 -16.11 -7.23
C ASN A 234 12.17 -16.31 -6.24
N SER A 235 12.29 -15.46 -5.23
CA SER A 235 13.22 -15.61 -4.10
C SER A 235 12.71 -14.76 -2.92
N PRO A 236 11.81 -15.30 -2.09
CA PRO A 236 11.26 -14.59 -0.93
C PRO A 236 12.32 -14.09 0.05
N GLU A 237 13.37 -14.89 0.27
CA GLU A 237 14.48 -14.55 1.17
C GLU A 237 15.24 -13.34 0.65
N HIS A 238 15.62 -13.32 -0.63
CA HIS A 238 16.30 -12.17 -1.22
C HIS A 238 15.41 -10.90 -1.21
N ALA A 239 14.11 -11.04 -1.46
CA ALA A 239 13.18 -9.92 -1.35
C ALA A 239 13.06 -9.41 0.09
N ALA A 240 13.18 -10.30 1.08
CA ALA A 240 13.20 -9.94 2.50
C ALA A 240 14.52 -9.25 2.88
N ASP A 241 15.68 -9.70 2.38
CA ASP A 241 16.98 -9.07 2.62
C ASP A 241 16.99 -7.61 2.11
N GLU A 242 16.50 -7.37 0.90
CA GLU A 242 16.38 -6.01 0.34
C GLU A 242 15.44 -5.12 1.17
N LEU A 243 14.33 -5.69 1.63
CA LEU A 243 13.39 -5.01 2.50
C LEU A 243 14.01 -4.71 3.88
N GLN A 244 14.75 -5.64 4.45
CA GLN A 244 15.44 -5.47 5.73
C GLN A 244 16.41 -4.29 5.68
N VAL A 245 17.24 -4.23 4.64
CA VAL A 245 18.18 -3.12 4.42
C VAL A 245 17.42 -1.79 4.33
N ALA A 246 16.34 -1.75 3.53
CA ALA A 246 15.55 -0.54 3.35
C ALA A 246 14.88 -0.06 4.66
N LEU A 247 14.33 -0.97 5.45
CA LEU A 247 13.72 -0.66 6.75
C LEU A 247 14.76 -0.16 7.76
N ARG A 248 15.93 -0.81 7.86
CA ARG A 248 17.02 -0.41 8.75
C ARG A 248 17.49 1.01 8.46
N GLU A 249 17.85 1.28 7.20
CA GLU A 249 18.34 2.60 6.78
C GLU A 249 17.29 3.69 7.04
N THR A 250 16.02 3.41 6.76
CA THR A 250 14.93 4.35 7.00
C THR A 250 14.67 4.58 8.48
N LEU A 251 14.76 3.55 9.33
CA LEU A 251 14.64 3.72 10.79
C LEU A 251 15.78 4.59 11.33
N VAL A 252 17.02 4.33 10.89
CA VAL A 252 18.18 5.14 11.29
C VAL A 252 18.00 6.61 10.88
N GLU A 253 17.52 6.87 9.67
CA GLU A 253 17.19 8.23 9.20
C GLU A 253 16.15 8.89 10.11
N LEU A 254 15.05 8.21 10.38
CA LEU A 254 13.93 8.76 11.14
C LEU A 254 14.29 8.99 12.63
N ASP A 255 15.21 8.22 13.18
CA ASP A 255 15.67 8.40 14.57
C ASP A 255 16.47 9.70 14.78
N GLN A 256 17.07 10.24 13.72
CA GLN A 256 17.79 11.53 13.77
C GLN A 256 16.84 12.73 13.81
N ILE A 257 15.55 12.51 13.55
CA ILE A 257 14.55 13.58 13.46
C ILE A 257 13.77 13.66 14.78
N GLU A 258 13.77 14.84 15.38
CA GLU A 258 13.01 15.10 16.61
C GLU A 258 11.51 14.76 16.40
N PRO A 259 10.81 14.10 17.38
CA PRO A 259 9.45 13.59 17.22
C PRO A 259 8.41 14.61 16.73
N ALA A 260 8.45 15.86 17.23
CA ALA A 260 7.52 16.91 16.81
C ALA A 260 7.79 17.36 15.37
N VAL A 261 9.06 17.44 14.99
CA VAL A 261 9.50 17.78 13.63
C VAL A 261 9.10 16.69 12.65
N ARG A 262 9.34 15.42 12.99
CA ARG A 262 8.95 14.26 12.18
C ARG A 262 7.44 14.23 11.93
N ARG A 263 6.62 14.43 12.98
CA ARG A 263 5.18 14.53 12.84
C ARG A 263 4.75 15.69 11.93
N ALA A 264 5.39 16.84 12.04
CA ALA A 264 5.10 18.00 11.18
C ALA A 264 5.47 17.71 9.72
N GLN A 265 6.63 17.11 9.47
CA GLN A 265 7.08 16.69 8.14
C GLN A 265 6.13 15.67 7.51
N ARG A 266 5.65 14.67 8.29
CA ARG A 266 4.64 13.70 7.83
C ARG A 266 3.38 14.40 7.34
N ARG A 267 2.85 15.36 8.09
CA ARG A 267 1.65 16.12 7.68
C ARG A 267 1.89 16.95 6.43
N GLU A 268 3.03 17.61 6.36
CA GLU A 268 3.38 18.45 5.22
C GLU A 268 3.60 17.62 3.95
N ARG A 269 4.20 16.42 4.08
CA ARG A 269 4.35 15.47 2.98
C ARG A 269 3.02 15.21 2.26
N PHE A 270 1.96 14.87 2.99
CA PHE A 270 0.66 14.60 2.40
C PHE A 270 -0.04 15.85 1.85
N ARG A 271 0.24 17.03 2.40
CA ARG A 271 -0.29 18.30 1.89
C ARG A 271 0.34 18.72 0.56
N LYS A 272 1.58 18.31 0.32
CA LYS A 272 2.31 18.63 -0.93
C LYS A 272 2.01 17.67 -2.07
N LEU A 273 1.30 16.58 -1.82
CA LEU A 273 0.92 15.67 -2.90
C LEU A 273 -0.10 16.32 -3.82
N GLY A 274 0.22 16.32 -5.10
CA GLY A 274 -0.60 16.89 -6.16
C GLY A 274 -0.10 18.25 -6.62
N GLU A 275 0.15 18.34 -7.92
CA GLU A 275 0.42 19.62 -8.61
C GLU A 275 -0.89 20.17 -9.17
N PHE A 276 -1.10 21.47 -9.03
CA PHE A 276 -2.19 22.16 -9.73
C PHE A 276 -1.62 23.37 -10.45
N SER A 277 -2.19 23.69 -11.61
CA SER A 277 -1.90 24.93 -12.33
C SER A 277 -3.16 25.76 -12.42
N GLU A 278 -3.06 27.04 -12.08
CA GLU A 278 -4.14 28.00 -12.36
C GLU A 278 -4.13 28.33 -13.85
N GLY A 279 -5.14 27.85 -14.57
CA GLY A 279 -5.33 28.13 -15.99
C GLY A 279 -4.91 26.98 -16.92
N SER A 280 -5.89 26.33 -17.51
CA SER A 280 -5.88 25.33 -18.60
C SER A 280 -6.22 23.89 -18.27
N VAL A 281 -6.96 23.61 -17.23
CA VAL A 281 -7.51 22.27 -16.94
C VAL A 281 -8.45 21.77 -18.05
N VAL A 282 -9.07 22.67 -18.82
CA VAL A 282 -10.06 22.30 -19.86
C VAL A 282 -9.42 21.67 -21.12
N ALA A 283 -8.18 22.02 -21.45
CA ALA A 283 -7.55 21.54 -22.69
C ALA A 283 -6.98 20.10 -22.56
N THR A 284 -6.54 19.70 -21.37
CA THR A 284 -5.87 18.39 -21.15
C THR A 284 -6.88 17.24 -21.02
N VAL A 285 -8.05 17.50 -20.42
CA VAL A 285 -9.10 16.48 -20.26
C VAL A 285 -9.81 16.22 -21.58
N ALA A 286 -10.04 17.26 -22.41
CA ALA A 286 -10.69 17.11 -23.72
C ALA A 286 -9.85 16.31 -24.73
N SER A 287 -8.52 16.35 -24.64
CA SER A 287 -7.63 15.58 -25.52
C SER A 287 -7.40 14.11 -25.06
N ALA A 288 -7.76 13.77 -23.83
CA ALA A 288 -7.63 12.43 -23.29
C ALA A 288 -8.88 11.56 -23.43
N LEU A 289 -10.04 12.14 -23.75
CA LEU A 289 -11.27 11.39 -24.01
C LEU A 289 -11.33 11.03 -25.49
N PRO A 290 -11.41 9.72 -25.84
CA PRO A 290 -11.72 9.34 -27.23
C PRO A 290 -13.10 9.89 -27.58
N SER A 291 -13.22 10.48 -28.76
CA SER A 291 -14.50 10.94 -29.35
C SER A 291 -15.51 9.80 -29.25
N LEU A 292 -16.52 9.96 -28.41
CA LEU A 292 -17.71 9.11 -28.43
C LEU A 292 -18.39 9.36 -29.78
N GLY A 293 -18.13 8.47 -30.73
CA GLY A 293 -18.92 8.42 -31.95
C GLY A 293 -20.37 8.14 -31.56
N MET A 294 -21.25 9.08 -31.92
CA MET A 294 -22.70 8.88 -31.91
C MET A 294 -23.10 7.86 -33.00
#